data_103d0ea4812c788519bcd0a3472f9aa6
#
_entry.id   103d0ea4812c788519bcd0a3472f9aa6
#
_cell.length_a   1.000
_cell.length_b   1.000
_cell.length_c   1.000
_cell.angle_alpha   90.00
_cell.angle_beta   90.00
_cell.angle_gamma   90.00
#
_symmetry.space_group_name_H-M   'P 1'
#
loop_
_entity.id
_entity.type
_entity.pdbx_description
1 polymer ?
#
loop_
_entity_poly.entity_id
_entity_poly.type
_entity_poly.pdbx_seq_one_letter_code
_entity_poly.pdbx_strand_id
1 'polypeptide(L)'
;MNVFIALFALVNFINTMMTNLLTRQQEFGIFQSVGMTNRQLSRMISCECLWYVGVTLLITLTLGTACGAATVRAFHQVGLFGSMTYHFPAAALLVFAAALFAVHGAFSLFAVRFLQSRSLVERIKA
;
A
#
# COMPACT_ATOMS: atom_id res chain seq x y z
N MET A 1 -20.23 -5.74 -5.19
CA MET A 1 -19.18 -6.68 -4.78
C MET A 1 -17.80 -6.05 -4.77
N ASN A 2 -17.37 -5.34 -5.81
CA ASN A 2 -16.04 -4.72 -5.89
C ASN A 2 -15.74 -3.70 -4.77
N VAL A 3 -16.74 -2.95 -4.30
CA VAL A 3 -16.59 -1.97 -3.21
C VAL A 3 -16.24 -2.66 -1.88
N PHE A 4 -16.85 -3.82 -1.59
CA PHE A 4 -16.54 -4.60 -0.39
C PHE A 4 -15.11 -5.13 -0.41
N ILE A 5 -14.66 -5.64 -1.56
CA ILE A 5 -13.28 -6.13 -1.75
C ILE A 5 -12.29 -4.98 -1.58
N ALA A 6 -12.57 -3.82 -2.16
CA ALA A 6 -11.74 -2.63 -2.03
C ALA A 6 -11.64 -2.15 -0.57
N LEU A 7 -12.78 -2.12 0.14
CA LEU A 7 -12.81 -1.72 1.55
C LEU A 7 -12.04 -2.71 2.44
N PHE A 8 -12.21 -4.01 2.20
CA PHE A 8 -11.48 -5.05 2.92
C PHE A 8 -9.97 -4.96 2.66
N ALA A 9 -9.56 -4.74 1.40
CA ALA A 9 -8.17 -4.55 1.03
C ALA A 9 -7.56 -3.32 1.71
N LEU A 10 -8.32 -2.22 1.80
CA LEU A 10 -7.89 -0.99 2.46
C LEU A 10 -7.70 -1.19 3.97
N VAL A 11 -8.64 -1.87 4.63
CA VAL A 11 -8.52 -2.20 6.07
C VAL A 11 -7.30 -3.09 6.31
N ASN A 12 -7.09 -4.11 5.47
CA ASN A 12 -5.95 -5.01 5.57
C ASN A 12 -4.62 -4.27 5.34
N PHE A 13 -4.58 -3.35 4.38
CA PHE A 13 -3.41 -2.50 4.13
C PHE A 13 -3.06 -1.64 5.35
N ILE A 14 -4.05 -0.96 5.95
CA ILE A 14 -3.84 -0.14 7.16
C ILE A 14 -3.35 -1.02 8.31
N ASN A 15 -3.96 -2.18 8.53
CA ASN A 15 -3.56 -3.11 9.59
C ASN A 15 -2.10 -3.58 9.41
N THR A 16 -1.71 -3.96 8.19
CA THR A 16 -0.34 -4.36 7.88
C THR A 16 0.66 -3.24 8.13
N MET A 17 0.35 -2.02 7.71
CA MET A 17 1.20 -0.86 7.93
C MET A 17 1.34 -0.51 9.42
N MET A 18 0.23 -0.58 10.18
CA MET A 18 0.26 -0.37 11.63
C MET A 18 1.09 -1.42 12.34
N THR A 19 0.94 -2.69 11.98
CA THR A 19 1.72 -3.78 12.55
C THR A 19 3.21 -3.58 12.29
N ASN A 20 3.61 -3.26 11.06
CA ASN A 20 5.00 -2.97 10.72
C ASN A 20 5.56 -1.79 11.52
N LEU A 21 4.79 -0.72 11.70
CA LEU A 21 5.21 0.45 12.48
C LEU A 21 5.41 0.09 13.96
N LEU A 22 4.48 -0.68 14.54
CA LEU A 22 4.53 -1.09 15.95
C LEU A 22 5.66 -2.08 16.23
N THR A 23 5.87 -3.04 15.35
CA THR A 23 6.93 -4.06 15.50
C THR A 23 8.33 -3.44 15.43
N ARG A 24 8.52 -2.38 14.64
CA ARG A 24 9.81 -1.71 14.45
C ARG A 24 10.04 -0.50 15.37
N GLN A 25 9.18 -0.27 16.36
CA GLN A 25 9.33 0.88 17.28
C GLN A 25 10.66 0.91 18.03
N GLN A 26 11.17 -0.26 18.44
CA GLN A 26 12.47 -0.37 19.12
C GLN A 26 13.63 0.02 18.19
N GLU A 27 13.61 -0.43 16.94
CA GLU A 27 14.61 -0.05 15.92
C GLU A 27 14.64 1.47 15.72
N PHE A 28 13.46 2.11 15.65
CA PHE A 28 13.35 3.56 15.51
C PHE A 28 13.89 4.30 16.73
N GLY A 29 13.70 3.74 17.94
CA GLY A 29 14.30 4.26 19.17
C GLY A 29 15.83 4.22 19.13
N ILE A 30 16.41 3.13 18.64
CA ILE A 30 17.86 2.96 18.47
C ILE A 30 18.40 3.98 17.46
N PHE A 31 17.77 4.14 16.29
CA PHE A 31 18.20 5.12 15.30
C PHE A 31 18.19 6.56 15.84
N GLN A 32 17.21 6.91 16.66
CA GLN A 32 17.14 8.23 17.29
C GLN A 32 18.20 8.39 18.39
N SER A 33 18.55 7.33 19.14
CA SER A 33 19.60 7.39 20.15
C SER A 33 21.00 7.58 19.55
N VAL A 34 21.22 7.14 18.31
CA VAL A 34 22.46 7.37 17.53
C VAL A 34 22.48 8.75 16.87
N GLY A 35 21.41 9.58 17.04
CA GLY A 35 21.36 10.95 16.56
C GLY A 35 20.51 11.18 15.31
N MET A 36 19.73 10.19 14.87
CA MET A 36 18.79 10.36 13.76
C MET A 36 17.66 11.33 14.16
N THR A 37 17.44 12.37 13.35
CA THR A 37 16.36 13.31 13.58
C THR A 37 14.99 12.72 13.22
N ASN A 38 13.92 13.20 13.86
CA ASN A 38 12.54 12.79 13.54
C ASN A 38 12.21 12.98 12.04
N ARG A 39 12.77 14.01 11.40
CA ARG A 39 12.56 14.29 9.97
C ARG A 39 13.21 13.22 9.08
N GLN A 40 14.41 12.79 9.43
CA GLN A 40 15.11 11.72 8.70
C GLN A 40 14.37 10.39 8.85
N LEU A 41 13.94 10.05 10.06
CA LEU A 41 13.15 8.85 10.34
C LEU A 41 11.84 8.83 9.56
N SER A 42 11.11 9.95 9.58
CA SER A 42 9.88 10.10 8.79
C SER A 42 10.10 9.89 7.30
N ARG A 43 11.17 10.48 6.76
CA ARG A 43 11.51 10.32 5.33
C ARG A 43 11.84 8.86 4.99
N MET A 44 12.54 8.16 5.87
CA MET A 44 12.87 6.74 5.70
C MET A 44 11.59 5.90 5.64
N ILE A 45 10.66 6.08 6.58
CA ILE A 45 9.38 5.36 6.61
C ILE A 45 8.54 5.68 5.36
N SER A 46 8.49 6.95 4.95
CA SER A 46 7.75 7.35 3.75
C SER A 46 8.33 6.71 2.47
N CYS A 47 9.65 6.64 2.34
CA CYS A 47 10.29 5.97 1.21
C CYS A 47 10.00 4.47 1.19
N GLU A 48 10.04 3.80 2.35
CA GLU A 48 9.72 2.38 2.48
C GLU A 48 8.27 2.11 2.06
N CYS A 49 7.32 2.89 2.57
CA CYS A 49 5.92 2.77 2.19
C CYS A 49 5.70 3.04 0.69
N LEU A 50 6.40 4.02 0.12
CA LEU A 50 6.32 4.32 -1.32
C LEU A 50 6.82 3.15 -2.17
N TRP A 51 7.85 2.45 -1.72
CA TRP A 51 8.35 1.24 -2.36
C TRP A 51 7.27 0.15 -2.41
N TYR A 52 6.56 -0.10 -1.29
CA TYR A 52 5.45 -1.06 -1.25
C TYR A 52 4.33 -0.70 -2.23
N VAL A 53 3.94 0.58 -2.28
CA VAL A 53 2.93 1.05 -3.24
C VAL A 53 3.40 0.84 -4.69
N GLY A 54 4.66 1.16 -4.99
CA GLY A 54 5.25 0.97 -6.32
C GLY A 54 5.24 -0.50 -6.77
N VAL A 55 5.69 -1.42 -5.91
CA VAL A 55 5.68 -2.85 -6.19
C VAL A 55 4.26 -3.38 -6.35
N THR A 56 3.32 -2.97 -5.51
CA THR A 56 1.91 -3.36 -5.62
C THR A 56 1.31 -2.92 -6.94
N LEU A 57 1.55 -1.67 -7.36
CA LEU A 57 1.08 -1.17 -8.65
C LEU A 57 1.69 -1.92 -9.83
N LEU A 58 2.98 -2.23 -9.77
CA LEU A 58 3.67 -2.98 -10.81
C LEU A 58 3.09 -4.39 -10.95
N ILE A 59 2.89 -5.10 -9.84
CA ILE A 59 2.27 -6.43 -9.84
C ILE A 59 0.83 -6.36 -10.36
N THR A 60 0.04 -5.39 -9.90
CA THR A 60 -1.34 -5.21 -10.35
C THR A 60 -1.43 -4.91 -11.84
N LEU A 61 -0.55 -4.07 -12.36
CA LEU A 61 -0.50 -3.75 -13.78
C LEU A 61 -0.10 -4.95 -14.63
N THR A 62 0.91 -5.70 -14.21
CA THR A 62 1.43 -6.82 -15.02
C THR A 62 0.53 -8.05 -14.91
N LEU A 63 0.37 -8.60 -13.70
CA LEU A 63 -0.42 -9.83 -13.50
C LEU A 63 -1.92 -9.57 -13.68
N GLY A 64 -2.44 -8.43 -13.20
CA GLY A 64 -3.86 -8.09 -13.33
C GLY A 64 -4.29 -7.96 -14.78
N THR A 65 -3.50 -7.28 -15.61
CA THR A 65 -3.81 -7.15 -17.05
C THR A 65 -3.62 -8.47 -17.80
N ALA A 66 -2.58 -9.25 -17.47
CA ALA A 66 -2.34 -10.56 -18.09
C ALA A 66 -3.49 -11.54 -17.77
N CYS A 67 -3.89 -11.64 -16.51
CA CYS A 67 -5.02 -12.47 -16.08
C CYS A 67 -6.35 -12.01 -16.69
N GLY A 68 -6.61 -10.70 -16.73
CA GLY A 68 -7.79 -10.13 -17.36
C GLY A 68 -7.89 -10.47 -18.84
N ALA A 69 -6.78 -10.30 -19.58
CA ALA A 69 -6.73 -10.65 -21.00
C ALA A 69 -6.89 -12.16 -21.23
N ALA A 70 -6.26 -13.00 -20.38
CA ALA A 70 -6.39 -14.46 -20.46
C ALA A 70 -7.83 -14.92 -20.22
N THR A 71 -8.50 -14.33 -19.23
CA THR A 71 -9.89 -14.64 -18.90
C THR A 71 -10.83 -14.30 -20.06
N VAL A 72 -10.69 -13.11 -20.65
CA VAL A 72 -11.52 -12.73 -21.81
C VAL A 72 -11.28 -13.66 -23.01
N ARG A 73 -10.03 -14.04 -23.28
CA ARG A 73 -9.71 -15.01 -24.34
C ARG A 73 -10.32 -16.37 -24.10
N ALA A 74 -10.26 -16.88 -22.86
CA ALA A 74 -10.86 -18.16 -22.50
C ALA A 74 -12.37 -18.15 -22.70
N PHE A 75 -13.08 -17.10 -22.27
CA PHE A 75 -14.52 -16.97 -22.48
C PHE A 75 -14.91 -16.86 -23.96
N HIS A 76 -14.09 -16.17 -24.75
CA HIS A 76 -14.30 -16.10 -26.20
C HIS A 76 -14.18 -17.48 -26.88
N GLN A 77 -13.22 -18.33 -26.46
CA GLN A 77 -13.03 -19.68 -27.02
C GLN A 77 -14.18 -20.63 -26.65
N VAL A 78 -14.79 -20.47 -25.47
CA VAL A 78 -15.91 -21.31 -25.02
C VAL A 78 -17.26 -20.85 -25.58
N GLY A 79 -17.30 -19.70 -26.28
CA GLY A 79 -18.51 -19.16 -26.91
C GLY A 79 -19.61 -18.72 -25.94
N LEU A 80 -19.29 -18.56 -24.66
CA LEU A 80 -20.26 -18.24 -23.61
C LEU A 80 -20.84 -16.82 -23.70
N PHE A 81 -20.13 -15.89 -24.30
CA PHE A 81 -20.51 -14.47 -24.34
C PHE A 81 -20.10 -13.83 -25.67
N GLY A 82 -20.73 -14.10 -26.77
CA GLY A 82 -20.55 -13.37 -28.06
C GLY A 82 -19.14 -12.81 -28.33
N SER A 83 -19.01 -11.74 -29.11
CA SER A 83 -17.74 -11.06 -29.41
C SER A 83 -17.36 -10.09 -28.27
N MET A 84 -16.79 -10.57 -27.18
CA MET A 84 -16.22 -9.70 -26.14
C MET A 84 -14.84 -9.19 -26.56
N THR A 85 -14.70 -7.88 -26.65
CA THR A 85 -13.42 -7.22 -26.86
C THR A 85 -12.85 -6.81 -25.50
N TYR A 86 -11.59 -7.17 -25.23
CA TYR A 86 -10.90 -6.73 -24.03
C TYR A 86 -10.62 -5.23 -24.11
N HIS A 87 -11.26 -4.45 -23.24
CA HIS A 87 -10.94 -3.06 -23.03
C HIS A 87 -10.04 -2.90 -21.79
N PHE A 88 -8.87 -2.32 -21.97
CA PHE A 88 -7.97 -2.04 -20.87
C PHE A 88 -8.62 -1.06 -19.89
N PRO A 89 -8.79 -1.40 -18.59
CA PRO A 89 -9.54 -0.60 -17.63
C PRO A 89 -8.71 0.56 -17.07
N ALA A 90 -8.22 1.46 -17.93
CA ALA A 90 -7.34 2.57 -17.55
C ALA A 90 -7.94 3.45 -16.45
N ALA A 91 -9.23 3.79 -16.56
CA ALA A 91 -9.90 4.63 -15.59
C ALA A 91 -9.96 3.97 -14.20
N ALA A 92 -10.28 2.68 -14.13
CA ALA A 92 -10.31 1.94 -12.87
C ALA A 92 -8.92 1.85 -12.23
N LEU A 93 -7.88 1.63 -13.04
CA LEU A 93 -6.49 1.60 -12.58
C LEU A 93 -6.02 2.95 -12.06
N LEU A 94 -6.38 4.05 -12.72
CA LEU A 94 -6.06 5.40 -12.25
C LEU A 94 -6.74 5.71 -10.91
N VAL A 95 -8.03 5.38 -10.75
CA VAL A 95 -8.75 5.55 -9.49
C VAL A 95 -8.11 4.71 -8.38
N PHE A 96 -7.75 3.47 -8.68
CA PHE A 96 -7.08 2.58 -7.72
C PHE A 96 -5.71 3.12 -7.31
N ALA A 97 -4.89 3.57 -8.26
CA ALA A 97 -3.60 4.19 -7.99
C ALA A 97 -3.74 5.46 -7.13
N ALA A 98 -4.68 6.34 -7.47
CA ALA A 98 -4.96 7.54 -6.69
C ALA A 98 -5.38 7.21 -5.25
N ALA A 99 -6.24 6.20 -5.06
CA ALA A 99 -6.64 5.73 -3.74
C ALA A 99 -5.45 5.20 -2.93
N LEU A 100 -4.56 4.40 -3.53
CA LEU A 100 -3.36 3.90 -2.86
C LEU A 100 -2.43 5.05 -2.44
N PHE A 101 -2.20 6.03 -3.31
CA PHE A 101 -1.38 7.20 -2.96
C PHE A 101 -2.02 8.06 -1.87
N ALA A 102 -3.34 8.23 -1.86
CA ALA A 102 -4.06 8.94 -0.81
C ALA A 102 -3.92 8.25 0.56
N VAL A 103 -4.10 6.92 0.59
CA VAL A 103 -3.93 6.12 1.81
C VAL A 103 -2.48 6.16 2.29
N HIS A 104 -1.50 6.05 1.36
CA HIS A 104 -0.08 6.20 1.67
C HIS A 104 0.23 7.57 2.30
N GLY A 105 -0.26 8.65 1.70
CA GLY A 105 -0.07 10.00 2.24
C GLY A 105 -0.67 10.18 3.63
N ALA A 106 -1.89 9.71 3.84
CA ALA A 106 -2.56 9.73 5.13
C ALA A 106 -1.79 8.93 6.19
N PHE A 107 -1.33 7.73 5.83
CA PHE A 107 -0.53 6.88 6.73
C PHE A 107 0.82 7.53 7.06
N SER A 108 1.51 8.10 6.08
CA SER A 108 2.79 8.79 6.29
C SER A 108 2.64 9.94 7.30
N LEU A 109 1.59 10.76 7.15
CA LEU A 109 1.28 11.85 8.10
C LEU A 109 0.94 11.32 9.49
N PHE A 110 0.17 10.23 9.57
CA PHE A 110 -0.16 9.58 10.83
C PHE A 110 1.09 9.02 11.52
N ALA A 111 1.94 8.30 10.79
CA ALA A 111 3.18 7.72 11.31
C ALA A 111 4.11 8.78 11.89
N VAL A 112 4.26 9.91 11.19
CA VAL A 112 5.06 11.05 11.68
C VAL A 112 4.51 11.59 12.99
N ARG A 113 3.20 11.85 13.07
CA ARG A 113 2.56 12.37 14.29
C ARG A 113 2.65 11.37 15.44
N PHE A 114 2.44 10.10 15.16
CA PHE A 114 2.51 9.02 16.15
C PHE A 114 3.92 8.90 16.74
N LEU A 115 4.94 8.95 15.89
CA LEU A 115 6.35 8.89 16.33
C LEU A 115 6.76 10.13 17.13
N GLN A 116 6.23 11.31 16.81
CA GLN A 116 6.53 12.54 17.54
C GLN A 116 5.84 12.62 18.91
N SER A 117 4.70 11.96 19.08
CA SER A 117 3.92 11.99 20.33
C SER A 117 4.48 11.12 21.45
N ARG A 118 5.37 10.17 21.15
CA ARG A 118 5.97 9.29 22.17
C ARG A 118 7.41 9.70 22.49
N SER A 119 7.72 9.81 23.79
CA SER A 119 9.05 10.10 24.28
C SER A 119 10.03 8.95 23.96
N LEU A 120 11.32 9.29 23.74
CA LEU A 120 12.39 8.31 23.48
C LEU A 120 12.48 7.22 24.55
N VAL A 121 12.24 7.59 25.82
CA VAL A 121 12.35 6.68 26.97
C VAL A 121 11.24 5.62 26.96
N GLU A 122 10.07 5.95 26.49
CA GLU A 122 8.93 5.02 26.40
C GLU A 122 9.09 3.98 25.29
N ARG A 123 9.82 4.31 24.22
CA ARG A 123 10.11 3.40 23.10
C ARG A 123 11.18 2.36 23.41
N ILE A 124 12.12 2.67 24.32
CA ILE A 124 13.18 1.74 24.72
C ILE A 124 12.67 0.72 25.75
N LYS A 125 11.59 1.03 26.47
CA LYS A 125 10.97 0.15 27.47
C LYS A 125 9.90 -0.80 26.91
N ALA A 126 9.41 -0.58 25.71
CA ALA A 126 8.43 -1.45 25.04
C ALA A 126 9.11 -2.53 24.22
#